data_2ce276d83281853b7a1367c18090474a
#
_entry.id   2ce276d83281853b7a1367c18090474a
#
_cell.length_a   1.000
_cell.length_b   1.000
_cell.length_c   1.000
_cell.angle_alpha   90.00
_cell.angle_beta   90.00
_cell.angle_gamma   90.00
#
_symmetry.space_group_name_H-M   'P 1'
#
loop_
_entity.id
_entity.type
_entity.pdbx_description
1 polymer ?
#
loop_
_entity_poly.entity_id
_entity_poly.type
_entity_poly.pdbx_seq_one_letter_code
_entity_poly.pdbx_strand_id
1 'polypeptide(L)'
;EQNFSRMLISVDRGDRVKIKNINFIGNELFSSKKLKKQMKNTKTKIPGRFWKKSKFIEKDYKEDLVSILDFYKEKGYRDARIKKDSVVIDKKNITLDFDIEEGNKYYFGDISFLGNTVYSNEQLSRVLGLYSGDTYNGVLLKKRIADNTKPDGDDLTNLYQNNGYLFSNINPVEVSAKNDTINFEIRIVEGKPAYFNKITVVGNTRTNDHVIYRELRTKPGELYSKDKVVRTVRELGQTGFFDPEQISPDFKNVDPNNGTVDIEYGLVEKGASQVELQGGYGGGGFIGTLGLSFNNFSIRGLNDLSKYKPVPMGDGQSFALRLQANRFYN
;
A
#
# COMPACT_ATOMS: atom_id res chain seq x y z
N GLU A 1 -28.71 -5.95 43.32
CA GLU A 1 -27.79 -4.79 43.41
C GLU A 1 -26.64 -5.02 42.42
N GLN A 2 -26.58 -4.22 41.37
CA GLN A 2 -25.45 -4.27 40.40
C GLN A 2 -24.29 -3.45 41.00
N ASN A 3 -23.21 -4.14 41.38
CA ASN A 3 -21.98 -3.49 41.82
C ASN A 3 -21.26 -2.90 40.63
N PHE A 4 -21.31 -1.59 40.44
CA PHE A 4 -20.52 -0.86 39.45
C PHE A 4 -19.17 -0.49 40.06
N SER A 5 -18.09 -0.97 39.46
CA SER A 5 -16.73 -0.52 39.76
C SER A 5 -16.37 0.69 38.88
N ARG A 6 -15.97 1.78 39.50
CA ARG A 6 -15.54 3.01 38.82
C ARG A 6 -14.01 2.99 38.70
N MET A 7 -13.48 2.91 37.48
CA MET A 7 -12.07 3.06 37.23
C MET A 7 -11.75 4.52 36.87
N LEU A 8 -10.91 5.17 37.67
CA LEU A 8 -10.39 6.51 37.40
C LEU A 8 -9.01 6.33 36.76
N ILE A 9 -8.89 6.74 35.49
CA ILE A 9 -7.61 6.75 34.77
C ILE A 9 -7.14 8.20 34.71
N SER A 10 -6.08 8.53 35.47
CA SER A 10 -5.40 9.83 35.38
C SER A 10 -4.28 9.71 34.36
N VAL A 11 -4.35 10.51 33.29
CA VAL A 11 -3.35 10.53 32.21
C VAL A 11 -2.63 11.88 32.24
N ASP A 12 -1.39 11.89 32.67
CA ASP A 12 -0.51 13.03 32.47
C ASP A 12 0.05 12.97 31.04
N ARG A 13 -0.34 13.94 30.22
CA ARG A 13 0.11 14.00 28.81
C ARG A 13 1.51 14.58 28.66
N GLY A 14 2.15 15.03 29.74
CA GLY A 14 3.44 15.69 29.69
C GLY A 14 3.50 16.93 28.78
N ASP A 15 4.62 17.60 28.77
CA ASP A 15 4.85 18.77 27.91
C ASP A 15 5.08 18.35 26.43
N ARG A 16 4.62 19.20 25.51
CA ARG A 16 4.89 19.01 24.08
C ARG A 16 6.34 19.33 23.77
N VAL A 17 7.15 18.30 23.57
CA VAL A 17 8.55 18.44 23.15
C VAL A 17 8.67 18.64 21.65
N LYS A 18 9.60 19.53 21.22
CA LYS A 18 9.84 19.88 19.82
C LYS A 18 11.30 19.63 19.45
N ILE A 19 11.51 19.10 18.25
CA ILE A 19 12.84 18.87 17.72
C ILE A 19 13.44 20.21 17.33
N LYS A 20 14.51 20.60 18.03
CA LYS A 20 15.27 21.84 17.80
C LYS A 20 16.42 21.58 16.83
N ASN A 21 17.24 20.55 17.10
CA ASN A 21 18.43 20.25 16.33
C ASN A 21 18.44 18.76 15.93
N ILE A 22 19.04 18.51 14.78
CA ILE A 22 19.40 17.16 14.30
C ILE A 22 20.84 17.28 13.80
N ASN A 23 21.77 16.56 14.42
CA ASN A 23 23.18 16.60 14.10
C ASN A 23 23.67 15.24 13.62
N PHE A 24 24.62 15.26 12.70
CA PHE A 24 25.26 14.07 12.19
C PHE A 24 26.76 14.22 12.34
N ILE A 25 27.42 13.14 12.76
CA ILE A 25 28.87 13.01 12.91
C ILE A 25 29.30 11.78 12.12
N GLY A 26 30.48 11.81 11.48
CA GLY A 26 30.99 10.71 10.67
C GLY A 26 30.41 10.63 9.24
N ASN A 27 29.55 11.57 8.87
CA ASN A 27 28.97 11.66 7.52
C ASN A 27 29.86 12.50 6.58
N GLU A 28 30.96 11.92 6.11
CA GLU A 28 31.93 12.60 5.23
C GLU A 28 31.47 12.64 3.77
N LEU A 29 30.82 11.58 3.29
CA LEU A 29 30.37 11.39 1.89
C LEU A 29 29.10 12.18 1.56
N PHE A 30 28.20 12.32 2.52
CA PHE A 30 26.94 13.01 2.30
C PHE A 30 26.70 14.09 3.36
N SER A 31 26.42 15.31 2.89
CA SER A 31 26.15 16.43 3.79
C SER A 31 24.97 16.17 4.74
N SER A 32 25.06 16.69 5.97
CA SER A 32 23.98 16.61 6.96
C SER A 32 22.63 17.15 6.42
N LYS A 33 22.66 18.13 5.50
CA LYS A 33 21.45 18.64 4.81
C LYS A 33 20.81 17.56 3.94
N LYS A 34 21.59 16.70 3.28
CA LYS A 34 21.11 15.60 2.43
C LYS A 34 20.49 14.51 3.29
N LEU A 35 21.13 14.15 4.40
CA LEU A 35 20.60 13.17 5.35
C LEU A 35 19.31 13.66 6.03
N LYS A 36 19.25 14.93 6.46
CA LYS A 36 18.00 15.52 7.00
C LYS A 36 16.81 15.47 6.02
N LYS A 37 17.06 15.45 4.71
CA LYS A 37 15.98 15.30 3.71
C LYS A 37 15.38 13.90 3.72
N GLN A 38 16.17 12.87 4.06
CA GLN A 38 15.68 11.49 4.15
C GLN A 38 14.74 11.29 5.35
N MET A 39 14.95 12.02 6.42
CA MET A 39 14.06 12.03 7.59
C MET A 39 12.76 12.75 7.24
N LYS A 40 11.78 12.04 6.68
CA LYS A 40 10.53 12.64 6.17
C LYS A 40 9.58 13.05 7.29
N ASN A 41 9.56 12.29 8.37
CA ASN A 41 8.62 12.43 9.49
C ASN A 41 9.20 13.29 10.63
N THR A 42 10.50 13.16 10.88
CA THR A 42 11.23 13.84 11.96
C THR A 42 11.86 15.14 11.44
N LYS A 43 11.23 16.27 11.72
CA LYS A 43 11.66 17.60 11.21
C LYS A 43 11.99 18.56 12.34
N THR A 44 13.02 19.40 12.12
CA THR A 44 13.32 20.53 13.01
C THR A 44 12.27 21.62 12.89
N LYS A 45 12.06 22.36 13.98
CA LYS A 45 11.26 23.58 13.99
C LYS A 45 11.91 24.64 13.10
N ILE A 46 11.19 25.12 12.08
CA ILE A 46 11.64 26.23 11.22
C ILE A 46 10.84 27.47 11.60
N PRO A 47 11.48 28.58 11.97
CA PRO A 47 10.79 29.86 12.19
C PRO A 47 9.96 30.27 10.97
N GLY A 48 8.74 30.74 11.19
CA GLY A 48 7.83 31.18 10.11
C GLY A 48 7.01 30.09 9.42
N ARG A 49 7.20 28.80 9.76
CA ARG A 49 6.38 27.69 9.22
C ARG A 49 5.56 27.02 10.31
N PHE A 50 4.44 27.66 10.69
CA PHE A 50 3.60 27.21 11.82
C PHE A 50 2.85 25.88 11.57
N TRP A 51 2.69 25.48 10.30
CA TRP A 51 1.97 24.25 9.89
C TRP A 51 2.85 23.00 9.77
N LYS A 52 4.19 23.12 9.89
CA LYS A 52 5.05 21.92 9.89
C LYS A 52 5.15 21.35 11.31
N LYS A 53 4.77 20.07 11.43
CA LYS A 53 4.88 19.33 12.68
C LYS A 53 6.37 19.11 13.01
N SER A 54 6.82 19.61 14.17
CA SER A 54 8.16 19.33 14.73
C SER A 54 8.05 18.52 16.03
N LYS A 55 7.00 17.72 16.15
CA LYS A 55 6.74 16.84 17.28
C LYS A 55 7.62 15.61 17.15
N PHE A 56 8.23 15.18 18.26
CA PHE A 56 8.91 13.89 18.31
C PHE A 56 7.87 12.76 18.50
N ILE A 57 7.90 11.78 17.61
CA ILE A 57 7.10 10.56 17.67
C ILE A 57 8.10 9.41 17.45
N GLU A 58 8.21 8.51 18.44
CA GLU A 58 9.22 7.46 18.43
C GLU A 58 9.09 6.51 17.21
N LYS A 59 7.86 6.20 16.80
CA LYS A 59 7.61 5.40 15.59
C LYS A 59 8.17 6.07 14.35
N ASP A 60 7.84 7.35 14.14
CA ASP A 60 8.30 8.15 13.00
C ASP A 60 9.83 8.27 12.99
N TYR A 61 10.43 8.42 14.18
CA TYR A 61 11.88 8.45 14.37
C TYR A 61 12.56 7.16 13.91
N LYS A 62 12.04 5.99 14.33
CA LYS A 62 12.57 4.68 13.92
C LYS A 62 12.45 4.47 12.39
N GLU A 63 11.36 4.89 11.79
CA GLU A 63 11.18 4.85 10.33
C GLU A 63 12.20 5.74 9.60
N ASP A 64 12.48 6.92 10.14
CA ASP A 64 13.47 7.84 9.55
C ASP A 64 14.91 7.31 9.69
N LEU A 65 15.25 6.57 10.76
CA LEU A 65 16.53 5.87 10.86
C LEU A 65 16.72 4.84 9.74
N VAL A 66 15.70 4.05 9.48
CA VAL A 66 15.69 3.09 8.36
C VAL A 66 15.85 3.83 7.03
N SER A 67 15.17 4.96 6.85
CA SER A 67 15.26 5.78 5.62
C SER A 67 16.66 6.34 5.37
N ILE A 68 17.41 6.70 6.43
CA ILE A 68 18.82 7.11 6.32
C ILE A 68 19.67 5.94 5.83
N LEU A 69 19.54 4.77 6.46
CA LEU A 69 20.32 3.59 6.08
C LEU A 69 19.98 3.09 4.67
N ASP A 70 18.69 3.14 4.29
CA ASP A 70 18.25 2.79 2.94
C ASP A 70 18.84 3.76 1.91
N PHE A 71 18.90 5.06 2.22
CA PHE A 71 19.59 6.03 1.36
C PHE A 71 21.05 5.68 1.12
N TYR A 72 21.78 5.25 2.15
CA TYR A 72 23.18 4.80 2.00
C TYR A 72 23.25 3.53 1.13
N LYS A 73 22.39 2.55 1.37
CA LYS A 73 22.30 1.31 0.58
C LYS A 73 21.92 1.56 -0.89
N GLU A 74 21.09 2.58 -1.16
CA GLU A 74 20.78 3.02 -2.54
C GLU A 74 21.99 3.61 -3.26
N LYS A 75 23.00 4.11 -2.53
CA LYS A 75 24.21 4.71 -3.07
C LYS A 75 25.41 3.77 -3.10
N GLY A 76 25.22 2.52 -2.70
CA GLY A 76 26.25 1.49 -2.72
C GLY A 76 26.91 1.21 -1.37
N TYR A 77 26.53 1.92 -0.33
CA TYR A 77 27.15 1.79 0.98
C TYR A 77 26.40 0.75 1.83
N ARG A 78 26.68 -0.53 1.54
CA ARG A 78 26.04 -1.67 2.20
C ARG A 78 26.23 -1.69 3.71
N ASP A 79 27.46 -1.41 4.16
CA ASP A 79 27.89 -1.54 5.55
C ASP A 79 27.62 -0.28 6.38
N ALA A 80 26.96 0.72 5.76
CA ALA A 80 26.57 1.93 6.47
C ALA A 80 25.69 1.60 7.68
N ARG A 81 26.07 2.12 8.84
CA ARG A 81 25.37 1.91 10.10
C ARG A 81 25.37 3.15 10.97
N ILE A 82 24.36 3.25 11.81
CA ILE A 82 24.32 4.24 12.88
C ILE A 82 24.94 3.59 14.10
N LYS A 83 26.18 4.02 14.46
CA LYS A 83 26.91 3.51 15.63
C LYS A 83 26.22 3.87 16.92
N LYS A 84 25.73 5.10 16.98
CA LYS A 84 25.06 5.65 18.14
C LYS A 84 24.02 6.66 17.69
N ASP A 85 22.84 6.57 18.25
CA ASP A 85 21.84 7.60 18.22
C ASP A 85 21.55 8.08 19.64
N SER A 86 21.40 9.37 19.83
CA SER A 86 21.03 9.93 21.13
C SER A 86 19.91 10.95 20.98
N VAL A 87 18.98 10.86 21.93
CA VAL A 87 17.85 11.78 22.07
C VAL A 87 18.04 12.56 23.34
N VAL A 88 18.54 13.79 23.23
CA VAL A 88 18.76 14.67 24.38
C VAL A 88 17.56 15.60 24.55
N ILE A 89 16.91 15.49 25.70
CA ILE A 89 15.74 16.32 26.04
C ILE A 89 16.19 17.40 27.00
N ASP A 90 16.04 18.66 26.56
CA ASP A 90 16.24 19.86 27.40
C ASP A 90 14.94 20.64 27.46
N LYS A 91 14.28 20.60 28.63
CA LYS A 91 12.96 21.19 28.88
C LYS A 91 11.94 20.79 27.79
N LYS A 92 11.65 21.69 26.85
CA LYS A 92 10.69 21.47 25.75
C LYS A 92 11.35 21.24 24.38
N ASN A 93 12.68 21.10 24.36
CA ASN A 93 13.46 20.92 23.13
C ASN A 93 14.12 19.55 23.11
N ILE A 94 14.16 18.96 21.93
CA ILE A 94 14.90 17.72 21.65
C ILE A 94 16.03 18.04 20.69
N THR A 95 17.20 17.51 20.99
CA THR A 95 18.34 17.41 20.08
C THR A 95 18.55 15.93 19.76
N LEU A 96 18.68 15.63 18.48
CA LEU A 96 18.99 14.30 17.97
C LEU A 96 20.41 14.32 17.43
N ASP A 97 21.25 13.44 17.93
CA ASP A 97 22.65 13.30 17.49
C ASP A 97 22.87 11.89 16.96
N PHE A 98 23.44 11.80 15.75
CA PHE A 98 23.72 10.55 15.05
C PHE A 98 25.20 10.41 14.76
N ASP A 99 25.81 9.31 15.20
CA ASP A 99 27.16 8.91 14.82
C ASP A 99 27.03 7.83 13.72
N ILE A 100 27.46 8.19 12.49
CA ILE A 100 27.32 7.35 11.30
C ILE A 100 28.69 6.80 10.91
N GLU A 101 28.72 5.51 10.63
CA GLU A 101 29.83 4.87 9.92
C GLU A 101 29.35 4.54 8.52
N GLU A 102 29.93 5.18 7.50
CA GLU A 102 29.45 5.10 6.12
C GLU A 102 29.89 3.82 5.41
N GLY A 103 31.04 3.25 5.80
CA GLY A 103 31.63 2.06 5.19
C GLY A 103 32.13 2.28 3.76
N ASN A 104 32.43 1.19 3.07
CA ASN A 104 32.91 1.21 1.68
C ASN A 104 31.76 1.21 0.68
N LYS A 105 32.04 1.69 -0.54
CA LYS A 105 31.12 1.61 -1.65
C LYS A 105 31.28 0.27 -2.36
N TYR A 106 30.17 -0.45 -2.54
CA TYR A 106 30.13 -1.76 -3.18
C TYR A 106 29.46 -1.70 -4.56
N TYR A 107 29.76 -2.73 -5.36
CA TYR A 107 29.21 -2.98 -6.68
C TYR A 107 28.61 -4.39 -6.73
N PHE A 108 27.63 -4.62 -7.60
CA PHE A 108 27.18 -5.96 -7.88
C PHE A 108 28.24 -6.74 -8.67
N GLY A 109 28.53 -7.94 -8.22
CA GLY A 109 29.31 -8.92 -8.94
C GLY A 109 28.41 -9.86 -9.75
N ASP A 110 28.77 -11.12 -9.78
CA ASP A 110 27.97 -12.12 -10.46
C ASP A 110 26.66 -12.38 -9.71
N ILE A 111 25.57 -12.46 -10.47
CA ILE A 111 24.25 -12.79 -9.96
C ILE A 111 23.80 -14.09 -10.63
N SER A 112 23.72 -15.15 -9.84
CA SER A 112 23.28 -16.48 -10.30
C SER A 112 21.89 -16.80 -9.76
N PHE A 113 21.18 -17.72 -10.43
CA PHE A 113 19.89 -18.22 -10.00
C PHE A 113 20.01 -19.73 -9.72
N LEU A 114 19.36 -20.19 -8.66
CA LEU A 114 19.35 -21.58 -8.25
C LEU A 114 17.92 -22.02 -7.91
N GLY A 115 17.49 -23.16 -8.49
CA GLY A 115 16.19 -23.75 -8.25
C GLY A 115 15.07 -23.24 -9.19
N ASN A 116 15.41 -22.43 -10.19
CA ASN A 116 14.49 -21.99 -11.25
C ASN A 116 14.39 -23.07 -12.34
N THR A 117 13.21 -23.67 -12.47
CA THR A 117 12.90 -24.67 -13.52
C THR A 117 11.88 -24.12 -14.53
N VAL A 118 11.08 -23.16 -14.13
CA VAL A 118 10.00 -22.56 -14.94
C VAL A 118 10.53 -21.44 -15.85
N TYR A 119 11.45 -20.62 -15.35
CA TYR A 119 12.01 -19.52 -16.10
C TYR A 119 13.52 -19.68 -16.29
N SER A 120 14.02 -19.29 -17.47
CA SER A 120 15.46 -19.31 -17.72
C SER A 120 16.19 -18.19 -16.96
N ASN A 121 17.50 -18.36 -16.75
CA ASN A 121 18.33 -17.35 -16.09
C ASN A 121 18.26 -16.00 -16.83
N GLU A 122 18.18 -16.01 -18.16
CA GLU A 122 18.10 -14.80 -18.98
C GLU A 122 16.75 -14.08 -18.77
N GLN A 123 15.67 -14.81 -18.60
CA GLN A 123 14.35 -14.23 -18.29
C GLN A 123 14.34 -13.57 -16.91
N LEU A 124 14.85 -14.28 -15.91
CA LEU A 124 14.95 -13.77 -14.54
C LEU A 124 15.88 -12.56 -14.43
N SER A 125 17.05 -12.61 -15.11
CA SER A 125 17.99 -11.49 -15.15
C SER A 125 17.38 -10.23 -15.77
N ARG A 126 16.55 -10.37 -16.82
CA ARG A 126 15.85 -9.23 -17.43
C ARG A 126 14.85 -8.58 -16.46
N VAL A 127 14.11 -9.38 -15.72
CA VAL A 127 13.14 -8.86 -14.73
C VAL A 127 13.87 -8.25 -13.55
N LEU A 128 14.94 -8.90 -13.06
CA LEU A 128 15.77 -8.37 -11.99
C LEU A 128 16.41 -7.04 -12.37
N GLY A 129 16.92 -6.91 -13.62
CA GLY A 129 17.47 -5.68 -14.15
C GLY A 129 18.65 -5.12 -13.35
N LEU A 130 19.47 -6.00 -12.78
CA LEU A 130 20.71 -5.69 -12.05
C LEU A 130 21.84 -6.50 -12.68
N TYR A 131 22.97 -5.85 -12.94
CA TYR A 131 24.07 -6.45 -13.69
C TYR A 131 25.39 -6.31 -12.92
N SER A 132 26.33 -7.20 -13.24
CA SER A 132 27.70 -7.12 -12.73
C SER A 132 28.32 -5.78 -13.10
N GLY A 133 28.97 -5.13 -12.14
CA GLY A 133 29.55 -3.78 -12.28
C GLY A 133 28.60 -2.63 -11.92
N ASP A 134 27.31 -2.84 -11.82
CA ASP A 134 26.38 -1.82 -11.31
C ASP A 134 26.71 -1.44 -9.88
N THR A 135 26.49 -0.18 -9.52
CA THR A 135 26.59 0.21 -8.11
C THR A 135 25.60 -0.59 -7.27
N TYR A 136 26.08 -1.22 -6.20
CA TYR A 136 25.21 -1.94 -5.28
C TYR A 136 24.05 -1.07 -4.81
N ASN A 137 22.84 -1.62 -4.89
CA ASN A 137 21.62 -0.98 -4.39
C ASN A 137 20.73 -2.03 -3.75
N GLY A 138 20.91 -2.21 -2.43
CA GLY A 138 20.16 -3.22 -1.68
C GLY A 138 18.66 -2.94 -1.59
N VAL A 139 18.24 -1.68 -1.70
CA VAL A 139 16.82 -1.31 -1.73
C VAL A 139 16.19 -1.71 -3.06
N LEU A 140 16.90 -1.43 -4.17
CA LEU A 140 16.45 -1.82 -5.50
C LEU A 140 16.41 -3.34 -5.66
N LEU A 141 17.43 -4.06 -5.16
CA LEU A 141 17.47 -5.53 -5.17
C LEU A 141 16.22 -6.10 -4.49
N LYS A 142 15.89 -5.62 -3.29
CA LYS A 142 14.68 -6.06 -2.57
C LYS A 142 13.41 -5.79 -3.39
N LYS A 143 13.28 -4.60 -3.98
CA LYS A 143 12.13 -4.26 -4.81
C LYS A 143 12.04 -5.09 -6.09
N ARG A 144 13.16 -5.44 -6.69
CA ARG A 144 13.18 -6.30 -7.89
C ARG A 144 12.84 -7.76 -7.58
N ILE A 145 13.04 -8.18 -6.33
CA ILE A 145 12.61 -9.49 -5.86
C ILE A 145 11.13 -9.47 -5.47
N ALA A 146 10.71 -8.48 -4.65
CA ALA A 146 9.33 -8.32 -4.23
C ALA A 146 9.07 -6.86 -3.85
N ASP A 147 8.26 -6.13 -4.63
CA ASP A 147 7.88 -4.76 -4.31
C ASP A 147 6.52 -4.72 -3.59
N ASN A 148 6.55 -4.72 -2.28
CA ASN A 148 5.34 -4.62 -1.45
C ASN A 148 4.61 -3.28 -1.58
N THR A 149 5.22 -2.26 -2.22
CA THR A 149 4.58 -0.96 -2.44
C THR A 149 3.76 -0.91 -3.73
N LYS A 150 3.97 -1.89 -4.62
CA LYS A 150 3.28 -2.01 -5.92
C LYS A 150 2.76 -3.43 -6.10
N PRO A 151 1.51 -3.71 -5.74
CA PRO A 151 0.94 -5.06 -5.85
C PRO A 151 1.02 -5.67 -7.26
N ASP A 152 1.03 -4.81 -8.30
CA ASP A 152 1.13 -5.15 -9.73
C ASP A 152 2.48 -4.74 -10.34
N GLY A 153 3.55 -4.70 -9.52
CA GLY A 153 4.90 -4.35 -9.97
C GLY A 153 5.58 -5.44 -10.81
N ASP A 154 6.58 -5.02 -11.61
CA ASP A 154 7.42 -5.92 -12.39
C ASP A 154 8.59 -6.42 -11.52
N ASP A 155 8.33 -7.39 -10.65
CA ASP A 155 9.32 -8.05 -9.80
C ASP A 155 9.26 -9.56 -9.96
N LEU A 156 10.30 -10.27 -9.47
CA LEU A 156 10.41 -11.71 -9.61
C LEU A 156 9.25 -12.45 -8.92
N THR A 157 8.84 -12.01 -7.75
CA THR A 157 7.74 -12.64 -7.01
C THR A 157 6.42 -12.50 -7.78
N ASN A 158 6.14 -11.32 -8.33
CA ASN A 158 4.95 -11.12 -9.16
C ASN A 158 5.00 -11.93 -10.46
N LEU A 159 6.18 -12.08 -11.09
CA LEU A 159 6.35 -12.95 -12.26
C LEU A 159 5.89 -14.37 -11.96
N TYR A 160 6.33 -14.94 -10.86
CA TYR A 160 5.94 -16.29 -10.43
C TYR A 160 4.47 -16.37 -10.02
N GLN A 161 4.01 -15.45 -9.18
CA GLN A 161 2.64 -15.44 -8.66
C GLN A 161 1.59 -15.16 -9.73
N ASN A 162 1.90 -14.41 -10.78
CA ASN A 162 0.97 -14.17 -11.88
C ASN A 162 0.81 -15.41 -12.80
N ASN A 163 1.73 -16.35 -12.70
CA ASN A 163 1.74 -17.57 -13.48
C ASN A 163 1.48 -18.85 -12.63
N GLY A 164 0.77 -18.69 -11.53
CA GLY A 164 0.29 -19.82 -10.73
C GLY A 164 1.15 -20.20 -9.54
N TYR A 165 2.36 -19.69 -9.43
CA TYR A 165 3.30 -20.12 -8.37
C TYR A 165 3.12 -19.30 -7.09
N LEU A 166 1.92 -19.41 -6.49
CA LEU A 166 1.58 -18.73 -5.23
C LEU A 166 2.57 -19.04 -4.11
N PHE A 167 3.07 -20.27 -4.06
CA PHE A 167 3.94 -20.79 -3.01
C PHE A 167 5.42 -20.54 -3.27
N SER A 168 5.76 -19.80 -4.35
CA SER A 168 7.13 -19.48 -4.66
C SER A 168 7.78 -18.64 -3.57
N ASN A 169 9.04 -18.96 -3.26
CA ASN A 169 9.86 -18.21 -2.33
C ASN A 169 11.20 -17.88 -3.01
N ILE A 170 11.53 -16.61 -3.03
CA ILE A 170 12.72 -16.06 -3.72
C ILE A 170 13.58 -15.35 -2.69
N ASN A 171 14.77 -15.86 -2.45
CA ASN A 171 15.68 -15.36 -1.43
C ASN A 171 17.05 -15.01 -2.03
N PRO A 172 17.47 -13.73 -2.02
CA PRO A 172 18.80 -13.32 -2.42
C PRO A 172 19.80 -13.64 -1.30
N VAL A 173 20.84 -14.41 -1.63
CA VAL A 173 21.91 -14.77 -0.71
C VAL A 173 23.22 -14.16 -1.21
N GLU A 174 23.89 -13.42 -0.35
CA GLU A 174 25.24 -12.92 -0.61
C GLU A 174 26.22 -14.10 -0.46
N VAL A 175 26.84 -14.55 -1.55
CA VAL A 175 27.77 -15.69 -1.53
C VAL A 175 29.21 -15.26 -1.30
N SER A 176 29.57 -14.06 -1.70
CA SER A 176 30.88 -13.49 -1.39
C SER A 176 30.86 -11.96 -1.48
N ALA A 177 31.71 -11.31 -0.68
CA ALA A 177 31.99 -9.89 -0.74
C ALA A 177 33.51 -9.69 -0.70
N LYS A 178 34.12 -9.40 -1.85
CA LYS A 178 35.57 -9.22 -2.00
C LYS A 178 35.87 -8.07 -2.95
N ASN A 179 36.92 -7.28 -2.65
CA ASN A 179 37.34 -6.15 -3.49
C ASN A 179 36.18 -5.23 -3.90
N ASP A 180 35.36 -4.81 -2.91
CA ASP A 180 34.18 -3.96 -3.07
C ASP A 180 33.09 -4.53 -4.03
N THR A 181 33.15 -5.82 -4.34
CA THR A 181 32.20 -6.50 -5.20
C THR A 181 31.45 -7.58 -4.45
N ILE A 182 30.11 -7.59 -4.57
CA ILE A 182 29.25 -8.55 -3.88
C ILE A 182 28.59 -9.46 -4.92
N ASN A 183 28.84 -10.76 -4.82
CA ASN A 183 28.19 -11.78 -5.63
C ASN A 183 26.93 -12.30 -4.94
N PHE A 184 25.88 -12.50 -5.71
CA PHE A 184 24.59 -12.96 -5.22
C PHE A 184 24.18 -14.30 -5.87
N GLU A 185 23.57 -15.15 -5.07
CA GLU A 185 22.82 -16.31 -5.53
C GLU A 185 21.34 -16.12 -5.16
N ILE A 186 20.50 -16.01 -6.16
CA ILE A 186 19.05 -15.88 -5.98
C ILE A 186 18.49 -17.31 -5.89
N ARG A 187 18.18 -17.74 -4.66
CA ARG A 187 17.61 -19.05 -4.38
C ARG A 187 16.11 -19.02 -4.54
N ILE A 188 15.60 -19.88 -5.41
CA ILE A 188 14.19 -19.92 -5.77
C ILE A 188 13.65 -21.31 -5.40
N VAL A 189 12.56 -21.31 -4.64
CA VAL A 189 11.73 -22.47 -4.39
C VAL A 189 10.39 -22.19 -5.09
N GLU A 190 10.13 -22.84 -6.22
CA GLU A 190 8.97 -22.52 -7.06
C GLU A 190 7.65 -23.04 -6.47
N GLY A 191 7.70 -24.21 -5.83
CA GLY A 191 6.50 -24.87 -5.32
C GLY A 191 5.63 -25.46 -6.46
N LYS A 192 4.45 -25.94 -6.09
CA LYS A 192 3.46 -26.43 -7.07
C LYS A 192 2.61 -25.26 -7.59
N PRO A 193 2.11 -25.34 -8.85
CA PRO A 193 1.11 -24.41 -9.32
C PRO A 193 -0.14 -24.47 -8.44
N ALA A 194 -0.70 -23.30 -8.13
CA ALA A 194 -1.90 -23.14 -7.33
C ALA A 194 -3.10 -22.81 -8.22
N TYR A 195 -4.28 -23.24 -7.80
CA TYR A 195 -5.56 -22.98 -8.46
C TYR A 195 -6.54 -22.37 -7.48
N PHE A 196 -7.38 -21.48 -7.96
CA PHE A 196 -8.51 -20.98 -7.18
C PHE A 196 -9.51 -22.12 -6.96
N ASN A 197 -9.78 -22.49 -5.71
CA ASN A 197 -10.74 -23.53 -5.39
C ASN A 197 -12.12 -22.92 -5.13
N LYS A 198 -12.24 -22.04 -4.14
CA LYS A 198 -13.49 -21.35 -3.80
C LYS A 198 -13.30 -19.85 -3.79
N ILE A 199 -14.30 -19.12 -4.32
CA ILE A 199 -14.33 -17.66 -4.26
C ILE A 199 -15.60 -17.22 -3.60
N THR A 200 -15.48 -16.45 -2.54
CA THR A 200 -16.60 -15.95 -1.75
C THR A 200 -16.52 -14.43 -1.61
N VAL A 201 -17.66 -13.84 -1.37
CA VAL A 201 -17.80 -12.40 -1.11
C VAL A 201 -18.59 -12.23 0.18
N VAL A 202 -18.17 -11.30 1.02
CA VAL A 202 -18.82 -10.98 2.29
C VAL A 202 -18.92 -9.46 2.48
N GLY A 203 -19.95 -9.00 3.21
CA GLY A 203 -20.14 -7.58 3.50
C GLY A 203 -21.08 -6.83 2.55
N ASN A 204 -21.61 -7.50 1.54
CA ASN A 204 -22.60 -6.94 0.62
C ASN A 204 -24.03 -7.12 1.17
N THR A 205 -24.50 -6.14 1.92
CA THR A 205 -25.84 -6.16 2.54
C THR A 205 -26.94 -5.53 1.69
N ARG A 206 -26.56 -4.76 0.68
CA ARG A 206 -27.45 -4.03 -0.23
C ARG A 206 -27.29 -4.47 -1.68
N THR A 207 -26.07 -4.84 -2.07
CA THR A 207 -25.70 -5.21 -3.44
C THR A 207 -25.88 -6.71 -3.61
N ASN A 208 -26.60 -7.13 -4.62
CA ASN A 208 -26.83 -8.54 -4.92
C ASN A 208 -25.55 -9.20 -5.44
N ASP A 209 -25.37 -10.47 -5.11
CA ASP A 209 -24.17 -11.25 -5.46
C ASP A 209 -23.86 -11.22 -6.96
N HIS A 210 -24.86 -11.34 -7.83
CA HIS A 210 -24.65 -11.37 -9.27
C HIS A 210 -23.98 -10.09 -9.81
N VAL A 211 -24.19 -8.93 -9.15
CA VAL A 211 -23.54 -7.65 -9.50
C VAL A 211 -22.06 -7.70 -9.18
N ILE A 212 -21.70 -8.39 -8.10
CA ILE A 212 -20.32 -8.50 -7.64
C ILE A 212 -19.58 -9.56 -8.45
N TYR A 213 -20.17 -10.77 -8.56
CA TYR A 213 -19.52 -11.89 -9.23
C TYR A 213 -19.21 -11.64 -10.71
N ARG A 214 -19.95 -10.77 -11.40
CA ARG A 214 -19.63 -10.38 -12.79
C ARG A 214 -18.36 -9.53 -12.91
N GLU A 215 -17.96 -8.84 -11.83
CA GLU A 215 -16.75 -7.98 -11.79
C GLU A 215 -15.51 -8.77 -11.35
N LEU A 216 -15.69 -10.00 -10.85
CA LEU A 216 -14.57 -10.82 -10.41
C LEU A 216 -13.76 -11.35 -11.60
N ARG A 217 -12.47 -11.11 -11.59
CA ARG A 217 -11.50 -11.68 -12.56
C ARG A 217 -10.95 -13.03 -12.13
N THR A 218 -11.16 -13.37 -10.87
CA THR A 218 -10.81 -14.68 -10.31
C THR A 218 -12.00 -15.62 -10.44
N LYS A 219 -11.75 -16.86 -10.89
CA LYS A 219 -12.80 -17.88 -11.04
C LYS A 219 -12.34 -19.21 -10.47
N PRO A 220 -13.23 -19.98 -9.82
CA PRO A 220 -12.91 -21.32 -9.36
C PRO A 220 -12.37 -22.21 -10.49
N GLY A 221 -11.35 -23.01 -10.21
CA GLY A 221 -10.70 -23.92 -11.16
C GLY A 221 -9.65 -23.26 -12.07
N GLU A 222 -9.55 -21.94 -12.12
CA GLU A 222 -8.50 -21.26 -12.88
C GLU A 222 -7.18 -21.23 -12.11
N LEU A 223 -6.08 -21.19 -12.89
CA LEU A 223 -4.73 -21.02 -12.36
C LEU A 223 -4.66 -19.71 -11.56
N TYR A 224 -4.04 -19.77 -10.40
CA TYR A 224 -3.83 -18.59 -9.57
C TYR A 224 -3.07 -17.49 -10.32
N SER A 225 -3.49 -16.27 -10.14
CA SER A 225 -2.80 -15.08 -10.64
C SER A 225 -3.03 -13.91 -9.69
N LYS A 226 -1.96 -13.38 -9.15
CA LYS A 226 -2.01 -12.19 -8.28
C LYS A 226 -2.59 -10.98 -9.01
N ASP A 227 -2.24 -10.81 -10.28
CA ASP A 227 -2.78 -9.73 -11.12
C ASP A 227 -4.31 -9.81 -11.23
N LYS A 228 -4.88 -11.02 -11.38
CA LYS A 228 -6.34 -11.19 -11.38
C LYS A 228 -6.97 -10.77 -10.05
N VAL A 229 -6.32 -11.07 -8.92
CA VAL A 229 -6.79 -10.64 -7.60
C VAL A 229 -6.74 -9.12 -7.47
N VAL A 230 -5.61 -8.49 -7.84
CA VAL A 230 -5.44 -7.03 -7.79
C VAL A 230 -6.44 -6.32 -8.70
N ARG A 231 -6.66 -6.86 -9.92
CA ARG A 231 -7.67 -6.32 -10.86
C ARG A 231 -9.08 -6.44 -10.30
N THR A 232 -9.41 -7.57 -9.69
CA THR A 232 -10.73 -7.75 -9.04
C THR A 232 -10.96 -6.68 -7.97
N VAL A 233 -9.99 -6.45 -7.08
CA VAL A 233 -10.09 -5.41 -6.05
C VAL A 233 -10.28 -4.03 -6.68
N ARG A 234 -9.52 -3.71 -7.74
CA ARG A 234 -9.62 -2.44 -8.46
C ARG A 234 -10.98 -2.25 -9.14
N GLU A 235 -11.47 -3.28 -9.84
CA GLU A 235 -12.77 -3.22 -10.53
C GLU A 235 -13.92 -3.09 -9.54
N LEU A 236 -13.93 -3.86 -8.46
CA LEU A 236 -14.92 -3.69 -7.38
C LEU A 236 -14.89 -2.28 -6.78
N GLY A 237 -13.71 -1.71 -6.56
CA GLY A 237 -13.57 -0.32 -6.09
C GLY A 237 -14.09 0.72 -7.07
N GLN A 238 -13.97 0.47 -8.39
CA GLN A 238 -14.42 1.37 -9.46
C GLN A 238 -15.95 1.35 -9.66
N THR A 239 -16.65 0.32 -9.19
CA THR A 239 -18.13 0.26 -9.26
C THR A 239 -18.80 1.43 -8.56
N GLY A 240 -18.13 2.02 -7.57
CA GLY A 240 -18.69 3.06 -6.74
C GLY A 240 -19.64 2.56 -5.63
N PHE A 241 -19.88 1.26 -5.52
CA PHE A 241 -20.74 0.67 -4.49
C PHE A 241 -20.01 0.38 -3.19
N PHE A 242 -18.68 0.17 -3.27
CA PHE A 242 -17.82 -0.21 -2.16
C PHE A 242 -16.78 0.84 -1.87
N ASP A 243 -16.29 0.87 -0.63
CA ASP A 243 -15.15 1.70 -0.23
C ASP A 243 -13.85 1.04 -0.73
N PRO A 244 -13.13 1.65 -1.70
CA PRO A 244 -11.92 1.04 -2.28
C PRO A 244 -10.81 0.78 -1.27
N GLU A 245 -10.75 1.56 -0.17
CA GLU A 245 -9.73 1.42 0.87
C GLU A 245 -10.01 0.26 1.83
N GLN A 246 -11.24 -0.27 1.80
CA GLN A 246 -11.71 -1.33 2.68
C GLN A 246 -12.03 -2.64 1.96
N ILE A 247 -11.70 -2.75 0.67
CA ILE A 247 -11.79 -4.01 -0.05
C ILE A 247 -10.56 -4.84 0.27
N SER A 248 -10.76 -5.99 0.90
CA SER A 248 -9.67 -6.88 1.32
C SER A 248 -9.85 -8.29 0.75
N PRO A 249 -8.92 -8.78 -0.08
CA PRO A 249 -8.85 -10.19 -0.42
C PRO A 249 -8.23 -10.95 0.75
N ASP A 250 -8.93 -11.94 1.28
CA ASP A 250 -8.45 -12.82 2.33
C ASP A 250 -8.26 -14.24 1.78
N PHE A 251 -7.06 -14.78 1.96
CA PHE A 251 -6.68 -16.10 1.49
C PHE A 251 -7.00 -17.13 2.57
N LYS A 252 -7.88 -18.08 2.24
CA LYS A 252 -8.32 -19.14 3.15
C LYS A 252 -7.98 -20.52 2.59
N ASN A 253 -7.93 -21.51 3.47
CA ASN A 253 -7.71 -22.90 3.11
C ASN A 253 -6.55 -23.07 2.10
N VAL A 254 -5.45 -22.36 2.37
CA VAL A 254 -4.25 -22.39 1.52
C VAL A 254 -3.59 -23.76 1.68
N ASP A 255 -3.58 -24.58 0.62
CA ASP A 255 -3.02 -25.93 0.62
C ASP A 255 -1.91 -26.08 -0.42
N PRO A 256 -0.63 -25.97 0.00
CA PRO A 256 0.51 -26.16 -0.88
C PRO A 256 0.64 -27.58 -1.44
N ASN A 257 0.10 -28.60 -0.73
CA ASN A 257 0.22 -29.99 -1.17
C ASN A 257 -0.71 -30.30 -2.34
N ASN A 258 -1.94 -29.80 -2.29
CA ASN A 258 -2.93 -29.95 -3.35
C ASN A 258 -2.88 -28.82 -4.38
N GLY A 259 -2.12 -27.75 -4.13
CA GLY A 259 -2.05 -26.59 -5.00
C GLY A 259 -3.39 -25.85 -5.11
N THR A 260 -4.07 -25.63 -3.97
CA THR A 260 -5.37 -24.96 -3.96
C THR A 260 -5.40 -23.79 -2.98
N VAL A 261 -6.22 -22.78 -3.31
CA VAL A 261 -6.44 -21.62 -2.47
C VAL A 261 -7.88 -21.11 -2.61
N ASP A 262 -8.51 -20.84 -1.48
CA ASP A 262 -9.78 -20.12 -1.43
C ASP A 262 -9.54 -18.62 -1.26
N ILE A 263 -10.36 -17.78 -1.90
CA ILE A 263 -10.34 -16.34 -1.69
C ILE A 263 -11.70 -15.86 -1.21
N GLU A 264 -11.70 -15.05 -0.17
CA GLU A 264 -12.85 -14.31 0.31
C GLU A 264 -12.60 -12.81 0.14
N TYR A 265 -13.44 -12.16 -0.67
CA TYR A 265 -13.39 -10.70 -0.79
C TYR A 265 -14.28 -10.06 0.27
N GLY A 266 -13.65 -9.41 1.27
CA GLY A 266 -14.33 -8.58 2.25
C GLY A 266 -14.66 -7.22 1.63
N LEU A 267 -15.93 -6.81 1.68
CA LEU A 267 -16.44 -5.58 1.11
C LEU A 267 -17.07 -4.71 2.18
N VAL A 268 -16.91 -3.40 2.07
CA VAL A 268 -17.64 -2.41 2.86
C VAL A 268 -18.42 -1.52 1.93
N GLU A 269 -19.74 -1.57 2.02
CA GLU A 269 -20.62 -0.77 1.15
C GLU A 269 -20.61 0.69 1.55
N LYS A 270 -20.52 1.58 0.55
CA LYS A 270 -20.66 3.02 0.73
C LYS A 270 -21.98 3.52 0.17
N GLY A 271 -22.39 4.73 0.59
CA GLY A 271 -23.56 5.39 0.01
C GLY A 271 -23.33 5.72 -1.45
N ALA A 272 -24.17 5.19 -2.33
CA ALA A 272 -24.07 5.38 -3.78
C ALA A 272 -25.08 6.43 -4.31
N SER A 273 -25.80 7.11 -3.43
CA SER A 273 -26.79 8.14 -3.79
C SER A 273 -26.16 9.54 -3.65
N GLN A 274 -26.44 10.40 -4.60
CA GLN A 274 -25.97 11.78 -4.62
C GLN A 274 -27.14 12.73 -4.81
N VAL A 275 -27.13 13.85 -4.09
CA VAL A 275 -28.03 14.97 -4.26
C VAL A 275 -27.19 16.16 -4.73
N GLU A 276 -27.53 16.71 -5.87
CA GLU A 276 -26.88 17.86 -6.47
C GLU A 276 -27.85 19.05 -6.41
N LEU A 277 -27.43 20.13 -5.77
CA LEU A 277 -28.17 21.39 -5.76
C LEU A 277 -27.27 22.47 -6.33
N GLN A 278 -27.69 23.05 -7.46
CA GLN A 278 -26.97 24.16 -8.09
C GLN A 278 -27.90 25.34 -8.20
N GLY A 279 -27.37 26.52 -7.89
CA GLY A 279 -28.06 27.80 -8.08
C GLY A 279 -27.12 28.81 -8.71
N GLY A 280 -27.63 29.60 -9.65
CA GLY A 280 -26.87 30.63 -10.30
C GLY A 280 -27.78 31.76 -10.80
N TYR A 281 -27.15 32.91 -11.14
CA TYR A 281 -27.82 34.02 -11.79
C TYR A 281 -27.15 34.30 -13.14
N GLY A 282 -27.92 34.20 -14.21
CA GLY A 282 -27.43 34.41 -15.57
C GLY A 282 -28.57 34.65 -16.55
N GLY A 283 -28.32 35.30 -17.70
CA GLY A 283 -29.35 35.54 -18.72
C GLY A 283 -30.53 36.40 -18.23
N GLY A 284 -30.35 37.21 -17.16
CA GLY A 284 -31.41 38.04 -16.60
C GLY A 284 -32.34 37.36 -15.59
N GLY A 285 -32.00 36.13 -15.10
CA GLY A 285 -32.80 35.41 -14.11
C GLY A 285 -32.05 34.44 -13.27
N PHE A 286 -32.69 33.88 -12.26
CA PHE A 286 -32.16 32.77 -11.47
C PHE A 286 -32.32 31.45 -12.23
N ILE A 287 -31.32 30.61 -12.11
CA ILE A 287 -31.31 29.24 -12.60
C ILE A 287 -31.10 28.34 -11.40
N GLY A 288 -32.00 27.42 -11.15
CA GLY A 288 -31.87 26.38 -10.12
C GLY A 288 -31.89 25.00 -10.72
N THR A 289 -31.00 24.12 -10.28
CA THR A 289 -31.00 22.71 -10.67
C THR A 289 -30.98 21.84 -9.42
N LEU A 290 -31.89 20.87 -9.37
CA LEU A 290 -31.90 19.79 -8.39
C LEU A 290 -31.64 18.49 -9.13
N GLY A 291 -30.53 17.82 -8.83
CA GLY A 291 -30.17 16.52 -9.33
C GLY A 291 -30.27 15.45 -8.22
N LEU A 292 -30.90 14.35 -8.52
CA LEU A 292 -30.90 13.15 -7.68
C LEU A 292 -30.30 12.02 -8.50
N SER A 293 -29.24 11.39 -7.99
CA SER A 293 -28.59 10.25 -8.63
C SER A 293 -28.50 9.09 -7.65
N PHE A 294 -28.99 7.94 -8.07
CA PHE A 294 -28.96 6.70 -7.32
C PHE A 294 -28.19 5.67 -8.14
N ASN A 295 -26.97 5.39 -7.72
CA ASN A 295 -26.17 4.29 -8.23
C ASN A 295 -26.53 3.02 -7.44
N ASN A 296 -26.45 1.85 -8.06
CA ASN A 296 -26.90 0.58 -7.47
C ASN A 296 -28.44 0.46 -7.35
N PHE A 297 -29.20 1.16 -8.22
CA PHE A 297 -30.66 1.04 -8.28
C PHE A 297 -31.10 -0.36 -8.75
N SER A 298 -32.29 -0.79 -8.33
CA SER A 298 -32.90 -2.05 -8.75
C SER A 298 -34.31 -1.83 -9.25
N ILE A 299 -34.52 -1.92 -10.57
CA ILE A 299 -35.86 -1.85 -11.14
C ILE A 299 -36.70 -3.07 -10.73
N ARG A 300 -36.08 -4.24 -10.55
CA ARG A 300 -36.73 -5.46 -10.07
C ARG A 300 -37.20 -5.36 -8.62
N GLY A 301 -36.50 -4.49 -7.83
CA GLY A 301 -36.84 -4.22 -6.45
C GLY A 301 -38.02 -3.29 -6.23
N LEU A 302 -38.65 -2.73 -7.27
CA LEU A 302 -39.77 -1.80 -7.15
C LEU A 302 -40.99 -2.40 -6.40
N ASN A 303 -41.19 -3.70 -6.51
CA ASN A 303 -42.27 -4.40 -5.85
C ASN A 303 -41.88 -5.01 -4.48
N ASP A 304 -40.64 -4.78 -4.03
CA ASP A 304 -40.13 -5.34 -2.79
C ASP A 304 -39.69 -4.23 -1.83
N LEU A 305 -40.56 -3.91 -0.87
CA LEU A 305 -40.32 -2.85 0.12
C LEU A 305 -39.10 -3.08 0.98
N SER A 306 -38.64 -4.32 1.15
CA SER A 306 -37.42 -4.63 1.91
C SER A 306 -36.14 -4.08 1.28
N LYS A 307 -36.16 -3.83 -0.03
CA LYS A 307 -35.02 -3.30 -0.81
C LYS A 307 -34.93 -1.76 -0.83
N TYR A 308 -35.89 -1.06 -0.24
CA TYR A 308 -35.92 0.41 -0.19
C TYR A 308 -34.97 0.97 0.88
N LYS A 309 -33.86 1.64 0.43
CA LYS A 309 -32.84 2.25 1.31
C LYS A 309 -32.18 3.52 0.69
N PRO A 310 -32.83 4.65 0.40
CA PRO A 310 -34.26 5.00 0.41
C PRO A 310 -35.04 4.60 -0.86
N VAL A 311 -34.35 4.20 -1.92
CA VAL A 311 -34.93 3.67 -3.17
C VAL A 311 -34.60 2.18 -3.30
N PRO A 312 -35.31 1.41 -4.14
CA PRO A 312 -34.94 0.00 -4.33
C PRO A 312 -33.52 -0.10 -4.90
N MET A 313 -32.65 -0.84 -4.19
CA MET A 313 -31.21 -0.95 -4.49
C MET A 313 -30.80 -2.42 -4.64
N GLY A 314 -29.66 -2.65 -5.31
CA GLY A 314 -28.96 -3.92 -5.31
C GLY A 314 -28.59 -4.50 -6.67
N ASP A 315 -29.13 -4.01 -7.79
CA ASP A 315 -28.87 -4.56 -9.13
C ASP A 315 -27.80 -3.78 -9.93
N GLY A 316 -27.14 -2.81 -9.31
CA GLY A 316 -26.06 -2.04 -9.94
C GLY A 316 -26.51 -1.13 -11.06
N GLN A 317 -27.81 -0.82 -11.17
CA GLN A 317 -28.34 0.11 -12.15
C GLN A 317 -28.15 1.55 -11.68
N SER A 318 -28.05 2.50 -12.60
CA SER A 318 -28.05 3.93 -12.28
C SER A 318 -29.38 4.55 -12.63
N PHE A 319 -29.99 5.25 -11.69
CA PHE A 319 -31.17 6.07 -11.88
C PHE A 319 -30.83 7.51 -11.53
N ALA A 320 -31.08 8.44 -12.46
CA ALA A 320 -30.86 9.87 -12.22
C ALA A 320 -32.11 10.67 -12.64
N LEU A 321 -32.48 11.61 -11.77
CA LEU A 321 -33.52 12.59 -12.03
C LEU A 321 -32.91 13.98 -11.88
N ARG A 322 -33.05 14.82 -12.90
CA ARG A 322 -32.62 16.21 -12.87
C ARG A 322 -33.78 17.14 -13.16
N LEU A 323 -34.07 18.05 -12.25
CA LEU A 323 -35.05 19.09 -12.37
C LEU A 323 -34.32 20.42 -12.52
N GLN A 324 -34.64 21.19 -13.53
CA GLN A 324 -34.08 22.50 -13.76
C GLN A 324 -35.20 23.53 -13.90
N ALA A 325 -35.13 24.56 -13.10
CA ALA A 325 -36.04 25.70 -13.18
C ALA A 325 -35.26 26.95 -13.57
N ASN A 326 -35.79 27.73 -14.49
CA ASN A 326 -35.31 29.04 -14.89
C ASN A 326 -36.45 29.96 -15.21
N ARG A 327 -36.15 31.23 -15.53
CA ARG A 327 -37.18 32.23 -15.83
C ARG A 327 -38.11 31.84 -17.01
N PHE A 328 -37.66 30.96 -17.90
CA PHE A 328 -38.38 30.62 -19.13
C PHE A 328 -39.00 29.21 -19.08
N TYR A 329 -38.55 28.35 -18.13
CA TYR A 329 -39.06 26.98 -17.98
C TYR A 329 -39.21 26.66 -16.49
N ASN A 330 -40.41 26.26 -16.11
CA ASN A 330 -40.75 25.71 -14.79
C ASN A 330 -40.91 24.20 -14.91
#